data_ba4e6509b81e736a6bf4deb8813241a7
#
_entry.id   ba4e6509b81e736a6bf4deb8813241a7
#
_cell.length_a   1.000
_cell.length_b   1.000
_cell.length_c   1.000
_cell.angle_alpha   90.00
_cell.angle_beta   90.00
_cell.angle_gamma   90.00
#
_symmetry.space_group_name_H-M   'P 1'
#
loop_
_entity.id
_entity.type
_entity.pdbx_description
1 polymer ?
#
loop_
_entity_poly.entity_id
_entity_poly.type
_entity_poly.pdbx_seq_one_letter_code
_entity_poly.pdbx_strand_id
1 'polypeptide(L)'
;MGSAQLPLQTKGIFHSLPTFSPDVKALTAIVTGANGISGFHTMRVLLESPKRWEKIWAVSRRPPPEEMMALLPEDARQRVEHVACDFLSAPEDIAKQLKDKGVTADAIFFYSYAQPRPEPGAPVWSNAEELLDTNCERST
;
A
#
# COMPACT_ATOMS: atom_id res chain seq x y z
N MET A 1 -33.76 9.01 -2.06
CA MET A 1 -33.43 7.61 -1.77
C MET A 1 -32.72 7.55 -0.43
N GLY A 2 -33.28 6.91 0.56
CA GLY A 2 -32.59 6.69 1.82
C GLY A 2 -31.40 5.74 1.59
N SER A 3 -30.18 6.15 1.96
CA SER A 3 -29.06 5.23 2.03
C SER A 3 -29.39 4.18 3.11
N ALA A 4 -29.49 2.91 2.73
CA ALA A 4 -29.63 1.84 3.70
C ALA A 4 -28.45 1.89 4.67
N GLN A 5 -28.75 2.05 5.95
CA GLN A 5 -27.69 2.08 6.96
C GLN A 5 -27.07 0.69 7.05
N LEU A 6 -25.77 0.60 6.79
CA LEU A 6 -25.03 -0.66 6.87
C LEU A 6 -25.04 -1.17 8.32
N PRO A 7 -25.20 -2.48 8.54
CA PRO A 7 -25.13 -3.04 9.89
C PRO A 7 -23.77 -2.75 10.52
N LEU A 8 -23.78 -2.51 11.83
CA LEU A 8 -22.56 -2.29 12.59
C LEU A 8 -21.91 -3.62 12.99
N GLN A 9 -20.62 -3.63 13.05
CA GLN A 9 -19.87 -4.76 13.59
C GLN A 9 -20.09 -4.86 15.10
N THR A 10 -20.31 -6.07 15.60
CA THR A 10 -20.67 -6.32 17.00
C THR A 10 -19.51 -6.87 17.84
N LYS A 11 -18.38 -7.20 17.22
CA LYS A 11 -17.24 -7.87 17.87
C LYS A 11 -15.91 -7.29 17.42
N GLY A 12 -14.90 -7.45 18.27
CA GLY A 12 -13.51 -7.12 17.99
C GLY A 12 -13.21 -5.62 18.02
N ILE A 13 -12.03 -5.27 17.55
CA ILE A 13 -11.52 -3.89 17.54
C ILE A 13 -12.32 -2.95 16.62
N PHE A 14 -13.09 -3.52 15.69
CA PHE A 14 -13.95 -2.76 14.77
C PHE A 14 -15.38 -2.65 15.23
N HIS A 15 -15.66 -2.96 16.51
CA HIS A 15 -16.98 -2.83 17.10
C HIS A 15 -17.55 -1.42 16.87
N SER A 16 -18.82 -1.35 16.53
CA SER A 16 -19.56 -0.12 16.20
C SER A 16 -19.13 0.59 14.90
N LEU A 17 -18.22 0.03 14.13
CA LEU A 17 -17.95 0.51 12.76
C LEU A 17 -18.91 -0.15 11.76
N PRO A 18 -19.31 0.59 10.70
CA PRO A 18 -20.13 0.01 9.65
C PRO A 18 -19.43 -1.18 8.98
N THR A 19 -20.18 -2.18 8.61
CA THR A 19 -19.69 -3.23 7.72
C THR A 19 -19.63 -2.72 6.28
N PHE A 20 -18.81 -3.36 5.46
CA PHE A 20 -18.85 -3.08 4.03
C PHE A 20 -20.13 -3.61 3.39
N SER A 21 -20.67 -2.86 2.43
CA SER A 21 -21.76 -3.36 1.61
C SER A 21 -21.32 -4.64 0.87
N PRO A 22 -22.19 -5.66 0.79
CA PRO A 22 -21.92 -6.85 -0.02
C PRO A 22 -21.70 -6.56 -1.51
N ASP A 23 -22.22 -5.41 -1.98
CA ASP A 23 -22.08 -4.97 -3.36
C ASP A 23 -20.70 -4.40 -3.69
N VAL A 24 -19.93 -4.04 -2.66
CA VAL A 24 -18.55 -3.56 -2.80
C VAL A 24 -17.63 -4.78 -2.99
N LYS A 25 -17.33 -5.09 -4.25
CA LYS A 25 -16.53 -6.25 -4.68
C LYS A 25 -15.71 -5.93 -5.92
N ALA A 26 -14.80 -6.84 -6.25
CA ALA A 26 -13.91 -6.73 -7.43
C ALA A 26 -13.11 -5.42 -7.46
N LEU A 27 -12.67 -4.94 -6.30
CA LEU A 27 -11.87 -3.73 -6.17
C LEU A 27 -10.40 -4.01 -6.48
N THR A 28 -9.74 -2.98 -6.98
CA THR A 28 -8.29 -2.96 -7.17
C THR A 28 -7.66 -1.97 -6.19
N ALA A 29 -6.59 -2.36 -5.53
CA ALA A 29 -5.85 -1.49 -4.62
C ALA A 29 -4.42 -1.26 -5.08
N ILE A 30 -3.91 -0.06 -4.82
CA ILE A 30 -2.48 0.22 -4.80
C ILE A 30 -2.01 0.17 -3.35
N VAL A 31 -0.95 -0.56 -3.08
CA VAL A 31 -0.24 -0.54 -1.80
C VAL A 31 1.19 -0.07 -2.05
N THR A 32 1.52 1.13 -1.58
CA THR A 32 2.88 1.64 -1.69
C THR A 32 3.73 1.14 -0.52
N GLY A 33 5.03 1.05 -0.71
CA GLY A 33 5.90 0.50 0.32
C GLY A 33 5.60 -0.97 0.65
N ALA A 34 5.14 -1.73 -0.34
CA ALA A 34 4.71 -3.11 -0.19
C ALA A 34 5.82 -4.08 0.26
N ASN A 35 7.08 -3.68 0.14
CA ASN A 35 8.26 -4.40 0.64
C ASN A 35 8.61 -4.06 2.10
N GLY A 36 7.90 -3.14 2.73
CA GLY A 36 8.02 -2.81 4.13
C GLY A 36 7.01 -3.56 5.00
N ILE A 37 7.19 -3.49 6.32
CA ILE A 37 6.37 -4.24 7.27
C ILE A 37 4.88 -3.84 7.20
N SER A 38 4.58 -2.55 7.18
CA SER A 38 3.19 -2.05 7.14
C SER A 38 2.52 -2.32 5.80
N GLY A 39 3.20 -2.01 4.69
CA GLY A 39 2.67 -2.23 3.34
C GLY A 39 2.42 -3.71 3.05
N PHE A 40 3.35 -4.58 3.42
CA PHE A 40 3.19 -6.01 3.23
C PHE A 40 2.01 -6.58 4.03
N HIS A 41 1.88 -6.22 5.30
CA HIS A 41 0.77 -6.70 6.12
C HIS A 41 -0.58 -6.14 5.68
N THR A 42 -0.64 -4.90 5.20
CA THR A 42 -1.85 -4.35 4.57
C THR A 42 -2.21 -5.17 3.32
N MET A 43 -1.27 -5.41 2.44
CA MET A 43 -1.47 -6.24 1.25
C MET A 43 -1.99 -7.64 1.63
N ARG A 44 -1.38 -8.28 2.62
CA ARG A 44 -1.80 -9.59 3.13
C ARG A 44 -3.26 -9.58 3.59
N VAL A 45 -3.66 -8.61 4.40
CA VAL A 45 -5.04 -8.50 4.90
C VAL A 45 -6.04 -8.26 3.77
N LEU A 46 -5.72 -7.43 2.78
CA LEU A 46 -6.58 -7.22 1.62
C LEU A 46 -6.77 -8.53 0.83
N LEU A 47 -5.71 -9.30 0.68
CA LEU A 47 -5.75 -10.59 -0.04
C LEU A 47 -6.60 -11.67 0.65
N GLU A 48 -6.87 -11.54 1.96
CA GLU A 48 -7.78 -12.44 2.69
C GLU A 48 -9.24 -12.30 2.26
N SER A 49 -9.57 -11.24 1.51
CA SER A 49 -10.92 -10.99 1.01
C SER A 49 -10.97 -10.99 -0.53
N PRO A 50 -10.83 -12.16 -1.19
CA PRO A 50 -10.69 -12.25 -2.65
C PRO A 50 -11.91 -11.75 -3.43
N LYS A 51 -13.10 -11.83 -2.85
CA LYS A 51 -14.31 -11.30 -3.48
C LYS A 51 -14.34 -9.77 -3.51
N ARG A 52 -13.73 -9.14 -2.51
CA ARG A 52 -13.67 -7.67 -2.40
C ARG A 52 -12.49 -7.11 -3.16
N TRP A 53 -11.31 -7.71 -3.01
CA TRP A 53 -10.05 -7.25 -3.60
C TRP A 53 -9.58 -8.25 -4.65
N GLU A 54 -9.84 -7.91 -5.90
CA GLU A 54 -9.51 -8.76 -7.04
C GLU A 54 -8.02 -8.66 -7.38
N LYS A 55 -7.44 -7.47 -7.28
CA LYS A 55 -6.06 -7.21 -7.66
C LYS A 55 -5.39 -6.21 -6.71
N ILE A 56 -4.13 -6.46 -6.42
CA ILE A 56 -3.27 -5.57 -5.64
C ILE A 56 -2.04 -5.20 -6.48
N TRP A 57 -1.85 -3.90 -6.67
CA TRP A 57 -0.63 -3.34 -7.21
C TRP A 57 0.34 -3.06 -6.05
N ALA A 58 1.41 -3.85 -5.96
CA ALA A 58 2.47 -3.65 -4.99
C ALA A 58 3.48 -2.66 -5.55
N VAL A 59 3.44 -1.41 -5.09
CA VAL A 59 4.25 -0.33 -5.63
C VAL A 59 5.39 0.00 -4.67
N SER A 60 6.61 -0.21 -5.12
CA SER A 60 7.83 0.05 -4.37
C SER A 60 9.04 0.03 -5.30
N ARG A 61 10.17 0.58 -4.87
CA ARG A 61 11.41 0.55 -5.68
C ARG A 61 11.88 -0.86 -6.00
N ARG A 62 11.74 -1.76 -5.04
CA ARG A 62 12.10 -3.19 -5.16
C ARG A 62 10.88 -4.03 -4.86
N PRO A 63 10.74 -5.21 -5.49
CA PRO A 63 9.66 -6.12 -5.15
C PRO A 63 9.74 -6.56 -3.69
N PRO A 64 8.62 -6.96 -3.08
CA PRO A 64 8.66 -7.63 -1.79
C PRO A 64 9.59 -8.85 -1.85
N PRO A 65 10.38 -9.11 -0.80
CA PRO A 65 11.25 -10.27 -0.75
C PRO A 65 10.50 -11.58 -1.00
N GLU A 66 11.12 -12.51 -1.71
CA GLU A 66 10.53 -13.82 -2.03
C GLU A 66 10.08 -14.57 -0.78
N GLU A 67 10.86 -14.46 0.29
CA GLU A 67 10.54 -15.06 1.59
C GLU A 67 9.24 -14.52 2.19
N MET A 68 8.97 -13.23 2.01
CA MET A 68 7.70 -12.61 2.43
C MET A 68 6.54 -13.06 1.53
N MET A 69 6.76 -13.08 0.23
CA MET A 69 5.75 -13.53 -0.73
C MET A 69 5.40 -15.01 -0.55
N ALA A 70 6.34 -15.83 -0.12
CA ALA A 70 6.11 -17.24 0.19
C ALA A 70 5.15 -17.47 1.38
N LEU A 71 4.94 -16.46 2.23
CA LEU A 71 3.95 -16.50 3.31
C LEU A 71 2.51 -16.38 2.81
N LEU A 72 2.32 -15.93 1.58
CA LEU A 72 1.00 -15.80 0.97
C LEU A 72 0.59 -17.11 0.28
N PRO A 73 -0.70 -17.50 0.37
CA PRO A 73 -1.23 -18.58 -0.44
C PRO A 73 -1.02 -18.35 -1.94
N GLU A 74 -0.92 -19.40 -2.72
CA GLU A 74 -0.65 -19.34 -4.16
C GLU A 74 -1.67 -18.48 -4.92
N ASP A 75 -2.96 -18.67 -4.64
CA ASP A 75 -4.04 -17.88 -5.24
C ASP A 75 -3.97 -16.39 -4.88
N ALA A 76 -3.52 -16.07 -3.67
CA ALA A 76 -3.29 -14.70 -3.24
C ALA A 76 -2.12 -14.06 -4.00
N ARG A 77 -1.00 -14.78 -4.17
CA ARG A 77 0.17 -14.31 -4.92
C ARG A 77 -0.15 -13.96 -6.36
N GLN A 78 -1.00 -14.75 -7.01
CA GLN A 78 -1.42 -14.53 -8.40
C GLN A 78 -2.21 -13.23 -8.59
N ARG A 79 -2.78 -12.68 -7.52
CA ARG A 79 -3.52 -11.40 -7.53
C ARG A 79 -2.65 -10.18 -7.22
N VAL A 80 -1.36 -10.37 -6.96
CA VAL A 80 -0.39 -9.31 -6.71
C VAL A 80 0.47 -9.08 -7.94
N GLU A 81 0.57 -7.83 -8.36
CA GLU A 81 1.51 -7.42 -9.40
C GLU A 81 2.40 -6.30 -8.87
N HIS A 82 3.71 -6.48 -9.01
CA HIS A 82 4.68 -5.47 -8.59
C HIS A 82 4.92 -4.44 -9.68
N VAL A 83 4.93 -3.17 -9.28
CA VAL A 83 5.35 -2.04 -10.12
C VAL A 83 6.50 -1.33 -9.43
N ALA A 84 7.67 -1.33 -10.09
CA ALA A 84 8.82 -0.57 -9.61
C ALA A 84 8.56 0.93 -9.79
N CYS A 85 8.61 1.67 -8.69
CA CYS A 85 8.42 3.11 -8.70
C CYS A 85 9.24 3.76 -7.57
N ASP A 86 9.92 4.84 -7.89
CA ASP A 86 10.60 5.68 -6.91
C ASP A 86 9.79 6.95 -6.68
N PHE A 87 9.19 7.06 -5.50
CA PHE A 87 8.37 8.22 -5.11
C PHE A 87 9.19 9.50 -4.87
N LEU A 88 10.51 9.43 -4.94
CA LEU A 88 11.38 10.61 -4.96
C LEU A 88 11.54 11.21 -6.36
N SER A 89 11.04 10.52 -7.41
CA SER A 89 10.98 11.03 -8.77
C SER A 89 9.97 12.16 -8.91
N ALA A 90 10.03 12.90 -10.02
CA ALA A 90 9.03 13.92 -10.30
C ALA A 90 7.62 13.32 -10.42
N PRO A 91 6.57 14.00 -9.95
CA PRO A 91 5.19 13.50 -10.00
C PRO A 91 4.74 13.08 -11.41
N GLU A 92 5.17 13.78 -12.43
CA GLU A 92 4.86 13.48 -13.84
C GLU A 92 5.47 12.15 -14.29
N ASP A 93 6.68 11.84 -13.83
CA ASP A 93 7.37 10.58 -14.14
C ASP A 93 6.69 9.42 -13.41
N ILE A 94 6.29 9.61 -12.16
CA ILE A 94 5.53 8.62 -11.38
C ILE A 94 4.21 8.32 -12.09
N ALA A 95 3.45 9.36 -12.43
CA ALA A 95 2.16 9.21 -13.10
C ALA A 95 2.31 8.49 -14.45
N LYS A 96 3.35 8.82 -15.22
CA LYS A 96 3.66 8.15 -16.48
C LYS A 96 3.98 6.68 -16.28
N GLN A 97 4.86 6.33 -15.32
CA GLN A 97 5.22 4.95 -15.03
C GLN A 97 3.99 4.10 -14.66
N LEU A 98 3.14 4.61 -13.80
CA LEU A 98 1.92 3.91 -13.38
C LEU A 98 0.94 3.75 -14.57
N LYS A 99 0.78 4.79 -15.36
CA LYS A 99 -0.10 4.77 -16.55
C LYS A 99 0.40 3.80 -17.61
N ASP A 100 1.70 3.80 -17.91
CA ASP A 100 2.32 2.91 -18.89
C ASP A 100 2.18 1.42 -18.50
N LYS A 101 2.11 1.13 -17.19
CA LYS A 101 1.83 -0.20 -16.65
C LYS A 101 0.34 -0.54 -16.57
N GLY A 102 -0.54 0.38 -16.94
CA GLY A 102 -1.98 0.18 -16.88
C GLY A 102 -2.52 0.10 -15.44
N VAL A 103 -1.84 0.75 -14.48
CA VAL A 103 -2.26 0.73 -13.08
C VAL A 103 -3.54 1.53 -12.92
N THR A 104 -4.57 0.87 -12.41
CA THR A 104 -5.84 1.47 -12.01
C THR A 104 -6.15 1.03 -10.59
N ALA A 105 -6.81 1.87 -9.81
CA ALA A 105 -7.15 1.52 -8.45
C ALA A 105 -8.42 2.24 -7.96
N ASP A 106 -9.18 1.50 -7.16
CA ASP A 106 -10.32 2.03 -6.41
C ASP A 106 -9.89 2.60 -5.06
N ALA A 107 -8.75 2.12 -4.53
CA ALA A 107 -8.19 2.58 -3.27
C ALA A 107 -6.66 2.59 -3.29
N ILE A 108 -6.07 3.51 -2.54
CA ILE A 108 -4.63 3.63 -2.36
C ILE A 108 -4.30 3.57 -0.86
N PHE A 109 -3.42 2.65 -0.49
CA PHE A 109 -2.85 2.53 0.84
C PHE A 109 -1.39 2.98 0.79
N PHE A 110 -1.10 4.14 1.33
CA PHE A 110 0.20 4.79 1.18
C PHE A 110 1.08 4.57 2.42
N TYR A 111 2.16 3.80 2.24
CA TYR A 111 3.16 3.50 3.28
C TYR A 111 4.59 3.80 2.82
N SER A 112 4.75 4.55 1.74
CA SER A 112 6.09 4.92 1.26
C SER A 112 6.73 5.92 2.19
N TYR A 113 7.91 5.56 2.66
CA TYR A 113 8.73 6.34 3.55
C TYR A 113 10.20 6.16 3.14
N ALA A 114 10.88 7.26 2.93
CA ALA A 114 12.31 7.24 2.64
C ALA A 114 13.10 7.55 3.91
N GLN A 115 14.04 6.68 4.24
CA GLN A 115 14.94 6.86 5.36
C GLN A 115 16.38 6.89 4.86
N PRO A 116 16.91 8.09 4.52
CA PRO A 116 18.33 8.24 4.27
C PRO A 116 19.11 7.78 5.50
N ARG A 117 20.14 6.97 5.28
CA ARG A 117 20.97 6.51 6.40
C ARG A 117 21.97 7.60 6.74
N PRO A 118 22.15 7.93 8.03
CA PRO A 118 23.22 8.81 8.44
C PRO A 118 24.59 8.18 8.13
N GLU A 119 25.62 9.00 8.07
CA GLU A 119 27.00 8.52 7.91
C GLU A 119 27.34 7.49 9.00
N PRO A 120 28.17 6.48 8.69
CA PRO A 120 28.56 5.48 9.66
C PRO A 120 29.16 6.10 10.93
N GLY A 121 28.59 5.79 12.08
CA GLY A 121 28.99 6.31 13.38
C GLY A 121 28.39 7.65 13.78
N ALA A 122 27.60 8.29 12.92
CA ALA A 122 26.85 9.51 13.27
C ALA A 122 25.60 9.18 14.13
N PRO A 123 25.14 10.11 14.97
CA PRO A 123 23.89 9.95 15.71
C PRO A 123 22.69 9.70 14.78
N VAL A 124 21.70 8.95 15.25
CA VAL A 124 20.51 8.53 14.46
C VAL A 124 19.78 9.70 13.82
N TRP A 125 19.78 10.88 14.46
CA TRP A 125 19.09 12.07 13.99
C TRP A 125 20.01 13.12 13.37
N SER A 126 21.25 12.77 13.02
CA SER A 126 22.21 13.70 12.42
C SER A 126 21.78 14.22 11.04
N ASN A 127 20.87 13.54 10.37
CA ASN A 127 20.29 13.92 9.08
C ASN A 127 18.80 14.28 9.18
N ALA A 128 18.37 14.89 10.30
CA ALA A 128 16.96 15.21 10.52
C ALA A 128 16.37 16.16 9.46
N GLU A 129 17.12 17.14 8.99
CA GLU A 129 16.68 18.06 7.92
C GLU A 129 16.43 17.28 6.61
N GLU A 130 17.35 16.42 6.21
CA GLU A 130 17.20 15.58 5.02
C GLU A 130 15.98 14.64 5.12
N LEU A 131 15.72 14.10 6.32
CA LEU A 131 14.54 13.28 6.58
C LEU A 131 13.24 14.08 6.45
N LEU A 132 13.20 15.31 6.95
CA LEU A 132 12.05 16.20 6.83
C LEU A 132 11.79 16.58 5.37
N ASP A 133 12.80 17.05 4.67
CA ASP A 133 12.69 17.44 3.26
C ASP A 133 12.21 16.27 2.40
N THR A 134 12.77 15.09 2.63
CA THR A 134 12.45 13.91 1.84
C THR A 134 11.02 13.41 2.07
N ASN A 135 10.53 13.48 3.30
CA ASN A 135 9.23 12.86 3.65
C ASN A 135 8.08 13.86 3.81
N CYS A 136 8.36 15.13 4.03
CA CYS A 136 7.33 16.14 4.27
C CYS A 136 7.10 17.08 3.07
N GLU A 137 8.15 17.61 2.46
CA GLU A 137 8.00 18.58 1.37
C GLU A 137 7.62 17.92 0.03
N ARG A 138 8.05 16.68 -0.20
CA ARG A 138 7.74 15.96 -1.44
C ARG A 138 6.46 15.14 -1.40
N SER A 139 5.79 15.11 -0.25
CA SER A 139 4.49 14.44 -0.07
C SER A 139 3.30 15.36 -0.27
N THR A 140 3.55 16.62 -0.50
CA THR A 140 2.54 17.63 -0.83
C THR A 140 2.56 17.97 -2.32
#